data_c66e520c4667c0fe1dfa4fbb88f3ba22
#
_entry.id   c66e520c4667c0fe1dfa4fbb88f3ba22
#
_cell.length_a   1.000
_cell.length_b   1.000
_cell.length_c   1.000
_cell.angle_alpha   90.00
_cell.angle_beta   90.00
_cell.angle_gamma   90.00
#
_symmetry.space_group_name_H-M   'P 1'
#
loop_
_entity.id
_entity.type
_entity.pdbx_description
1 polymer ?
#
loop_
_entity_poly.entity_id
_entity_poly.type
_entity_poly.pdbx_seq_one_letter_code
_entity_poly.pdbx_strand_id
1 'polypeptide(L)'
;IQGSSAGGHLAATAATHFDAEETVRPDFQILFYPVVSLDNEITHQGTRTWLLGKTPDEETVKLYCNELQVTPRTPKAFIMHSSDDKAVPVENSLRYYRALVKNNVPVTMHLYPTGGHGWGFRDSFIYKTEWTHELSKWLREINK
;
A
#
# COMPACT_ATOMS: atom_id res chain seq x y z
N ILE A 1 -5.57 -0.11 -10.07
CA ILE A 1 -5.67 1.06 -9.17
C ILE A 1 -4.28 1.49 -8.71
N GLN A 2 -4.09 2.80 -8.43
CA GLN A 2 -2.85 3.34 -7.91
C GLN A 2 -3.15 4.30 -6.76
N GLY A 3 -2.28 4.32 -5.74
CA GLY A 3 -2.39 5.25 -4.62
C GLY A 3 -1.06 5.53 -3.93
N SER A 4 -0.94 6.72 -3.33
CA SER A 4 0.22 7.14 -2.56
C SER A 4 -0.19 7.67 -1.19
N SER A 5 0.60 7.42 -0.16
CA SER A 5 0.36 7.90 1.20
C SER A 5 -1.05 7.53 1.71
N ALA A 6 -1.87 8.48 2.13
CA ALA A 6 -3.28 8.26 2.46
C ALA A 6 -4.09 7.71 1.26
N GLY A 7 -3.79 8.14 0.02
CA GLY A 7 -4.38 7.56 -1.19
C GLY A 7 -3.95 6.11 -1.41
N GLY A 8 -2.79 5.70 -0.88
CA GLY A 8 -2.37 4.31 -0.81
C GLY A 8 -3.30 3.47 0.07
N HIS A 9 -3.79 4.04 1.18
CA HIS A 9 -4.81 3.40 2.02
C HIS A 9 -6.11 3.18 1.25
N LEU A 10 -6.61 4.19 0.56
CA LEU A 10 -7.81 4.07 -0.27
C LEU A 10 -7.65 3.01 -1.36
N ALA A 11 -6.50 2.98 -2.04
CA ALA A 11 -6.22 1.98 -3.07
C ALA A 11 -6.16 0.55 -2.49
N ALA A 12 -5.50 0.36 -1.34
CA ALA A 12 -5.45 -0.92 -0.65
C ALA A 12 -6.84 -1.33 -0.11
N THR A 13 -7.67 -0.39 0.35
CA THR A 13 -9.04 -0.65 0.75
C THR A 13 -9.88 -1.16 -0.43
N ALA A 14 -9.81 -0.50 -1.58
CA ALA A 14 -10.50 -0.97 -2.79
C ALA A 14 -10.00 -2.36 -3.25
N ALA A 15 -8.74 -2.68 -2.97
CA ALA A 15 -8.14 -3.98 -3.30
C ALA A 15 -8.46 -5.10 -2.29
N THR A 16 -9.02 -4.79 -1.12
CA THR A 16 -9.28 -5.77 -0.06
C THR A 16 -10.76 -5.86 0.36
N HIS A 17 -11.56 -4.82 0.06
CA HIS A 17 -12.96 -4.69 0.46
C HIS A 17 -13.94 -4.74 -0.72
N PHE A 18 -13.65 -5.53 -1.72
CA PHE A 18 -14.57 -5.74 -2.85
C PHE A 18 -15.64 -6.78 -2.50
N ASP A 19 -16.76 -6.75 -3.24
CA ASP A 19 -17.87 -7.68 -3.05
C ASP A 19 -17.55 -9.12 -3.51
N ALA A 20 -18.46 -10.05 -3.19
CA ALA A 20 -18.31 -11.46 -3.57
C ALA A 20 -18.33 -11.65 -5.10
N GLU A 21 -18.98 -10.77 -5.83
CA GLU A 21 -19.11 -10.79 -7.29
C GLU A 21 -17.90 -10.15 -8.00
N GLU A 22 -17.00 -9.51 -7.25
CA GLU A 22 -15.79 -8.84 -7.73
C GLU A 22 -16.05 -7.70 -8.74
N THR A 23 -17.26 -7.12 -8.74
CA THR A 23 -17.67 -6.11 -9.74
C THR A 23 -16.81 -4.85 -9.70
N VAL A 24 -16.21 -4.53 -8.54
CA VAL A 24 -15.37 -3.35 -8.32
C VAL A 24 -13.92 -3.72 -7.98
N ARG A 25 -13.56 -5.01 -8.06
CA ARG A 25 -12.20 -5.47 -7.77
C ARG A 25 -11.22 -4.97 -8.82
N PRO A 26 -10.15 -4.26 -8.47
CA PRO A 26 -9.11 -3.88 -9.44
C PRO A 26 -8.29 -5.11 -9.89
N ASP A 27 -7.75 -5.08 -11.12
CA ASP A 27 -6.90 -6.15 -11.65
C ASP A 27 -5.54 -6.20 -10.96
N PHE A 28 -5.04 -5.04 -10.51
CA PHE A 28 -3.78 -4.89 -9.78
C PHE A 28 -3.75 -3.59 -8.97
N GLN A 29 -2.79 -3.49 -8.07
CA GLN A 29 -2.57 -2.32 -7.25
C GLN A 29 -1.11 -1.85 -7.29
N ILE A 30 -0.89 -0.53 -7.38
CA ILE A 30 0.40 0.12 -7.33
C ILE A 30 0.39 1.09 -6.14
N LEU A 31 1.28 0.87 -5.18
CA LEU A 31 1.27 1.58 -3.91
C LEU A 31 2.61 2.27 -3.65
N PHE A 32 2.57 3.60 -3.49
CA PHE A 32 3.73 4.43 -3.17
C PHE A 32 3.66 4.82 -1.70
N TYR A 33 4.65 4.42 -0.90
CA TYR A 33 4.75 4.73 0.53
C TYR A 33 3.36 4.75 1.20
N PRO A 34 2.56 3.66 1.04
CA PRO A 34 1.17 3.67 1.43
C PRO A 34 0.99 3.66 2.95
N VAL A 35 -0.01 4.39 3.43
CA VAL A 35 -0.66 3.99 4.67
C VAL A 35 -1.45 2.72 4.37
N VAL A 36 -1.32 1.70 5.20
CA VAL A 36 -2.04 0.42 5.08
C VAL A 36 -2.70 0.06 6.38
N SER A 37 -1.95 0.13 7.47
CA SER A 37 -2.43 -0.14 8.80
C SER A 37 -2.96 1.12 9.48
N LEU A 38 -4.04 0.99 10.21
CA LEU A 38 -4.55 2.03 11.12
C LEU A 38 -4.29 1.70 12.59
N ASP A 39 -3.41 0.72 12.85
CA ASP A 39 -2.87 0.43 14.17
C ASP A 39 -2.03 1.62 14.68
N ASN A 40 -2.29 2.08 15.91
CA ASN A 40 -1.63 3.24 16.51
C ASN A 40 -0.11 3.18 16.52
N GLU A 41 0.47 1.98 16.54
CA GLU A 41 1.92 1.81 16.61
C GLU A 41 2.65 2.22 15.33
N ILE A 42 1.98 2.08 14.17
CA ILE A 42 2.64 2.26 12.87
C ILE A 42 1.86 3.15 11.90
N THR A 43 0.66 3.59 12.27
CA THR A 43 -0.20 4.38 11.37
C THR A 43 0.32 5.80 11.16
N HIS A 44 -0.08 6.40 10.05
CA HIS A 44 -0.08 7.86 9.92
C HIS A 44 -1.29 8.43 10.66
N GLN A 45 -1.08 9.11 11.78
CA GLN A 45 -2.15 9.56 12.68
C GLN A 45 -3.17 10.48 12.00
N GLY A 46 -2.72 11.33 11.05
CA GLY A 46 -3.62 12.17 10.27
C GLY A 46 -4.62 11.32 9.47
N THR A 47 -4.16 10.31 8.73
CA THR A 47 -5.04 9.41 7.97
C THR A 47 -6.03 8.70 8.86
N ARG A 48 -5.56 8.13 9.99
CA ARG A 48 -6.42 7.46 10.96
C ARG A 48 -7.52 8.38 11.49
N THR A 49 -7.15 9.58 11.94
CA THR A 49 -8.09 10.52 12.54
C THR A 49 -9.12 11.05 11.54
N TRP A 50 -8.69 11.36 10.31
CA TRP A 50 -9.60 11.84 9.28
C TRP A 50 -10.56 10.76 8.76
N LEU A 51 -10.11 9.51 8.71
CA LEU A 51 -10.94 8.40 8.23
C LEU A 51 -11.89 7.87 9.31
N LEU A 52 -11.37 7.63 10.51
CA LEU A 52 -12.09 6.92 11.57
C LEU A 52 -12.57 7.82 12.73
N GLY A 53 -12.20 9.10 12.72
CA GLY A 53 -12.45 9.97 13.86
C GLY A 53 -11.39 9.85 14.97
N LYS A 54 -11.62 10.59 16.08
CA LYS A 54 -10.64 10.68 17.18
C LYS A 54 -10.61 9.46 18.08
N THR A 55 -11.75 8.79 18.24
CA THR A 55 -11.94 7.66 19.18
C THR A 55 -12.66 6.50 18.50
N PRO A 56 -12.07 5.88 17.46
CA PRO A 56 -12.67 4.72 16.81
C PRO A 56 -12.63 3.51 17.74
N ASP A 57 -13.64 2.64 17.65
CA ASP A 57 -13.63 1.34 18.30
C ASP A 57 -12.61 0.38 17.61
N GLU A 58 -12.21 -0.67 18.33
CA GLU A 58 -11.21 -1.62 17.85
C GLU A 58 -11.66 -2.39 16.59
N GLU A 59 -12.94 -2.69 16.46
CA GLU A 59 -13.47 -3.44 15.31
C GLU A 59 -13.36 -2.61 14.05
N THR A 60 -13.73 -1.33 14.12
CA THR A 60 -13.56 -0.37 13.02
C THR A 60 -12.09 -0.21 12.65
N VAL A 61 -11.18 -0.10 13.63
CA VAL A 61 -9.74 -0.04 13.35
C VAL A 61 -9.26 -1.28 12.62
N LYS A 62 -9.62 -2.48 13.11
CA LYS A 62 -9.24 -3.75 12.47
C LYS A 62 -9.81 -3.88 11.06
N LEU A 63 -11.04 -3.45 10.84
CA LEU A 63 -11.68 -3.46 9.52
C LEU A 63 -10.88 -2.66 8.49
N TYR A 64 -10.35 -1.50 8.88
CA TYR A 64 -9.57 -0.62 8.00
C TYR A 64 -8.05 -0.81 8.11
N CYS A 65 -7.57 -1.79 8.86
CA CYS A 65 -6.21 -2.31 8.74
C CYS A 65 -6.17 -3.27 7.54
N ASN A 66 -5.78 -2.74 6.37
CA ASN A 66 -5.89 -3.48 5.11
C ASN A 66 -5.02 -4.75 5.07
N GLU A 67 -3.93 -4.80 5.82
CA GLU A 67 -3.11 -6.00 5.97
C GLU A 67 -3.86 -7.17 6.62
N LEU A 68 -4.90 -6.86 7.41
CA LEU A 68 -5.75 -7.89 8.04
C LEU A 68 -6.89 -8.36 7.13
N GLN A 69 -7.15 -7.64 6.02
CA GLN A 69 -8.23 -7.91 5.09
C GLN A 69 -7.76 -8.63 3.82
N VAL A 70 -6.46 -8.94 3.71
CA VAL A 70 -5.91 -9.65 2.55
C VAL A 70 -6.45 -11.07 2.48
N THR A 71 -6.93 -11.46 1.31
CA THR A 71 -7.40 -12.80 0.98
C THR A 71 -6.68 -13.31 -0.28
N PRO A 72 -6.80 -14.59 -0.64
CA PRO A 72 -6.27 -15.11 -1.92
C PRO A 72 -6.86 -14.42 -3.16
N ARG A 73 -7.99 -13.72 -3.02
CA ARG A 73 -8.64 -12.94 -4.09
C ARG A 73 -8.12 -11.51 -4.20
N THR A 74 -7.32 -11.05 -3.23
CA THR A 74 -6.69 -9.72 -3.29
C THR A 74 -5.82 -9.61 -4.55
N PRO A 75 -5.92 -8.51 -5.34
CA PRO A 75 -5.16 -8.39 -6.57
C PRO A 75 -3.66 -8.25 -6.33
N LYS A 76 -2.88 -8.68 -7.31
CA LYS A 76 -1.41 -8.55 -7.34
C LYS A 76 -0.98 -7.10 -7.08
N ALA A 77 0.18 -6.93 -6.44
CA ALA A 77 0.64 -5.63 -5.96
C ALA A 77 2.06 -5.29 -6.39
N PHE A 78 2.29 -3.99 -6.65
CA PHE A 78 3.60 -3.38 -6.76
C PHE A 78 3.71 -2.30 -5.69
N ILE A 79 4.69 -2.43 -4.79
CA ILE A 79 4.84 -1.57 -3.60
C ILE A 79 6.20 -0.91 -3.63
N MET A 80 6.25 0.40 -3.34
CA MET A 80 7.49 1.16 -3.22
C MET A 80 7.46 2.01 -1.96
N HIS A 81 8.58 2.02 -1.22
CA HIS A 81 8.72 2.79 0.02
C HIS A 81 10.17 3.17 0.27
N SER A 82 10.41 4.17 1.11
CA SER A 82 11.73 4.52 1.63
C SER A 82 11.86 4.10 3.09
N SER A 83 13.00 3.52 3.46
CA SER A 83 13.24 3.03 4.82
C SER A 83 13.34 4.16 5.85
N ASP A 84 13.69 5.37 5.39
CA ASP A 84 13.82 6.57 6.22
C ASP A 84 12.54 7.44 6.26
N ASP A 85 11.39 6.92 5.79
CA ASP A 85 10.11 7.62 5.86
C ASP A 85 9.64 7.79 7.31
N LYS A 86 9.58 9.05 7.75
CA LYS A 86 9.16 9.42 9.11
C LYS A 86 7.68 9.79 9.22
N ALA A 87 7.01 9.99 8.08
CA ALA A 87 5.58 10.33 8.06
C ALA A 87 4.71 9.07 8.03
N VAL A 88 5.08 8.10 7.19
CA VAL A 88 4.44 6.79 7.11
C VAL A 88 5.52 5.73 7.33
N PRO A 89 5.59 5.12 8.50
CA PRO A 89 6.59 4.09 8.79
C PRO A 89 6.57 2.97 7.75
N VAL A 90 7.75 2.55 7.28
CA VAL A 90 7.91 1.50 6.27
C VAL A 90 7.25 0.17 6.68
N GLU A 91 7.03 -0.04 7.98
CA GLU A 91 6.32 -1.20 8.51
C GLU A 91 4.90 -1.36 7.93
N ASN A 92 4.24 -0.26 7.49
CA ASN A 92 2.99 -0.34 6.74
C ASN A 92 3.13 -1.23 5.50
N SER A 93 4.12 -0.97 4.67
CA SER A 93 4.41 -1.76 3.46
C SER A 93 4.87 -3.17 3.80
N LEU A 94 5.70 -3.34 4.83
CA LEU A 94 6.20 -4.65 5.25
C LEU A 94 5.08 -5.56 5.77
N ARG A 95 4.16 -5.07 6.59
CA ARG A 95 3.00 -5.83 7.07
C ARG A 95 2.11 -6.24 5.90
N TYR A 96 1.84 -5.32 4.97
CA TYR A 96 1.02 -5.62 3.80
C TYR A 96 1.69 -6.66 2.88
N TYR A 97 2.97 -6.51 2.60
CA TYR A 97 3.76 -7.48 1.84
C TYR A 97 3.67 -8.89 2.44
N ARG A 98 3.89 -9.01 3.76
CA ARG A 98 3.80 -10.31 4.47
C ARG A 98 2.39 -10.91 4.36
N ALA A 99 1.35 -10.09 4.47
CA ALA A 99 -0.03 -10.54 4.35
C ALA A 99 -0.35 -11.05 2.93
N LEU A 100 0.13 -10.34 1.89
CA LEU A 100 -0.01 -10.76 0.49
C LEU A 100 0.70 -12.10 0.24
N VAL A 101 1.95 -12.23 0.66
CA VAL A 101 2.73 -13.48 0.52
C VAL A 101 2.04 -14.64 1.25
N LYS A 102 1.57 -14.43 2.49
CA LYS A 102 0.87 -15.45 3.28
C LYS A 102 -0.39 -15.96 2.57
N ASN A 103 -1.06 -15.11 1.79
CA ASN A 103 -2.26 -15.45 1.03
C ASN A 103 -1.98 -15.87 -0.42
N ASN A 104 -0.71 -16.12 -0.78
CA ASN A 104 -0.26 -16.48 -2.14
C ASN A 104 -0.63 -15.44 -3.21
N VAL A 105 -0.73 -14.18 -2.83
CA VAL A 105 -0.95 -13.07 -3.76
C VAL A 105 0.39 -12.60 -4.31
N PRO A 106 0.58 -12.55 -5.64
CA PRO A 106 1.83 -12.06 -6.23
C PRO A 106 2.11 -10.61 -5.84
N VAL A 107 3.29 -10.36 -5.29
CA VAL A 107 3.71 -9.02 -4.86
C VAL A 107 5.16 -8.75 -5.20
N THR A 108 5.41 -7.58 -5.76
CA THR A 108 6.75 -7.01 -5.96
C THR A 108 6.90 -5.80 -5.04
N MET A 109 7.98 -5.75 -4.27
CA MET A 109 8.24 -4.62 -3.38
C MET A 109 9.67 -4.12 -3.54
N HIS A 110 9.82 -2.80 -3.67
CA HIS A 110 11.08 -2.11 -3.71
C HIS A 110 11.22 -1.19 -2.50
N LEU A 111 12.26 -1.40 -1.70
CA LEU A 111 12.62 -0.53 -0.59
C LEU A 111 13.90 0.23 -0.92
N TYR A 112 13.84 1.54 -0.76
CA TYR A 112 14.99 2.43 -0.95
C TYR A 112 15.52 2.89 0.42
N PRO A 113 16.83 2.98 0.59
CA PRO A 113 17.41 3.36 1.90
C PRO A 113 17.05 4.78 2.31
N THR A 114 16.89 5.68 1.32
CA THR A 114 16.60 7.10 1.53
C THR A 114 15.55 7.61 0.55
N GLY A 115 14.95 8.76 0.87
CA GLY A 115 13.93 9.44 0.07
C GLY A 115 12.85 10.08 0.93
N GLY A 116 12.72 9.67 2.17
CA GLY A 116 11.68 10.15 3.06
C GLY A 116 10.29 9.86 2.51
N HIS A 117 9.38 10.81 2.68
CA HIS A 117 7.99 10.69 2.27
C HIS A 117 7.64 11.57 1.08
N GLY A 118 6.72 11.11 0.22
CA GLY A 118 6.09 11.94 -0.79
C GLY A 118 6.94 12.22 -2.03
N TRP A 119 7.95 11.40 -2.30
CA TRP A 119 8.85 11.62 -3.45
C TRP A 119 8.14 11.41 -4.82
N GLY A 120 7.24 10.43 -4.95
CA GLY A 120 6.47 10.18 -6.18
C GLY A 120 7.34 10.26 -7.46
N PHE A 121 6.91 11.08 -8.40
CA PHE A 121 7.61 11.34 -9.67
C PHE A 121 8.60 12.54 -9.61
N ARG A 122 8.98 13.01 -8.43
CA ARG A 122 9.90 14.15 -8.30
C ARG A 122 11.27 13.83 -8.87
N ASP A 123 11.82 14.76 -9.65
CA ASP A 123 13.16 14.61 -10.25
C ASP A 123 14.27 14.58 -9.19
N SER A 124 14.01 15.14 -8.01
CA SER A 124 14.94 15.12 -6.87
C SER A 124 15.04 13.75 -6.19
N PHE A 125 14.17 12.79 -6.49
CA PHE A 125 14.29 11.45 -5.94
C PHE A 125 15.35 10.67 -6.71
N ILE A 126 16.45 10.36 -6.05
CA ILE A 126 17.65 9.77 -6.68
C ILE A 126 17.41 8.39 -7.30
N TYR A 127 16.38 7.66 -6.88
CA TYR A 127 15.99 6.34 -7.42
C TYR A 127 14.84 6.41 -8.41
N LYS A 128 14.54 7.61 -8.95
CA LYS A 128 13.41 7.78 -9.88
C LYS A 128 13.55 6.90 -11.13
N THR A 129 14.73 6.85 -11.73
CA THR A 129 14.99 6.06 -12.93
C THR A 129 14.79 4.58 -12.65
N GLU A 130 15.30 4.08 -11.53
CA GLU A 130 15.24 2.68 -11.14
C GLU A 130 13.77 2.23 -10.96
N TRP A 131 13.01 2.93 -10.12
CA TRP A 131 11.64 2.50 -9.87
C TRP A 131 10.71 2.65 -11.08
N THR A 132 10.91 3.67 -11.91
CA THR A 132 10.10 3.82 -13.15
C THR A 132 10.39 2.71 -14.13
N HIS A 133 11.65 2.28 -14.23
CA HIS A 133 12.06 1.14 -15.04
C HIS A 133 11.43 -0.16 -14.53
N GLU A 134 11.54 -0.43 -13.23
CA GLU A 134 10.99 -1.64 -12.61
C GLU A 134 9.45 -1.68 -12.70
N LEU A 135 8.76 -0.57 -12.46
CA LEU A 135 7.31 -0.50 -12.64
C LEU A 135 6.92 -0.77 -14.10
N SER A 136 7.63 -0.15 -15.05
CA SER A 136 7.39 -0.37 -16.49
C SER A 136 7.59 -1.83 -16.89
N LYS A 137 8.63 -2.48 -16.36
CA LYS A 137 8.88 -3.91 -16.55
C LYS A 137 7.75 -4.75 -15.98
N TRP A 138 7.38 -4.51 -14.71
CA TRP A 138 6.30 -5.22 -14.04
C TRP A 138 4.97 -5.10 -14.78
N LEU A 139 4.60 -3.90 -15.26
CA LEU A 139 3.40 -3.69 -16.06
C LEU A 139 3.40 -4.49 -17.36
N ARG A 140 4.54 -4.62 -18.03
CA ARG A 140 4.67 -5.47 -19.23
C ARG A 140 4.51 -6.97 -18.90
N GLU A 141 4.99 -7.40 -17.74
CA GLU A 141 4.89 -8.81 -17.31
C GLU A 141 3.47 -9.23 -16.96
N ILE A 142 2.71 -8.36 -16.30
CA ILE A 142 1.33 -8.68 -15.89
C ILE A 142 0.31 -8.59 -17.02
N ASN A 143 0.66 -7.99 -18.16
CA ASN A 143 -0.20 -7.85 -19.35
C ASN A 143 0.11 -8.90 -20.46
N LYS A 144 0.94 -9.89 -20.16
CA LYS A 144 1.19 -11.05 -21.02
C LYS A 144 0.16 -12.15 -20.77
#